data_7edcb3a39b0edc0310ac4a598e4d2032
#
_entry.id   7edcb3a39b0edc0310ac4a598e4d2032
#
_cell.length_a   1.000
_cell.length_b   1.000
_cell.length_c   1.000
_cell.angle_alpha   90.00
_cell.angle_beta   90.00
_cell.angle_gamma   90.00
#
_symmetry.space_group_name_H-M   'P 1'
#
loop_
_entity.id
_entity.type
_entity.pdbx_description
1 polymer ?
#
loop_
_entity_poly.entity_id
_entity_poly.type
_entity_poly.pdbx_seq_one_letter_code
_entity_poly.pdbx_strand_id
1 'polypeptide(L)' 'MAALDVDALLVRFRERAAAVRKRPLPPVAGEERRAFIEQANQDFMDFAMVGDAQATLEDGVLVLRIDLRPADQRG' A
#
# COMPACT_ATOMS: atom_id res chain seq x y z
N MET A 1 -12.06 20.29 -13.24
CA MET A 1 -11.62 19.03 -12.60
C MET A 1 -11.58 19.21 -11.10
N ALA A 2 -12.15 18.29 -10.35
CA ALA A 2 -12.10 18.34 -8.90
C ALA A 2 -10.66 18.13 -8.41
N ALA A 3 -10.31 18.82 -7.33
CA ALA A 3 -9.01 18.60 -6.69
C ALA A 3 -8.92 17.17 -6.12
N LEU A 4 -7.72 16.64 -6.09
CA LEU A 4 -7.49 15.32 -5.48
C LEU A 4 -7.74 15.40 -3.98
N ASP A 5 -8.58 14.49 -3.48
CA ASP A 5 -8.73 14.31 -2.03
C ASP A 5 -7.62 13.39 -1.54
N VAL A 6 -6.60 13.98 -0.94
CA VAL A 6 -5.40 13.27 -0.50
C VAL A 6 -5.72 12.26 0.58
N ASP A 7 -6.57 12.64 1.55
CA ASP A 7 -6.95 11.71 2.62
C ASP A 7 -7.71 10.51 2.09
N ALA A 8 -8.61 10.73 1.14
CA ALA A 8 -9.33 9.63 0.51
C ALA A 8 -8.40 8.70 -0.27
N LEU A 9 -7.37 9.25 -0.92
CA LEU A 9 -6.37 8.46 -1.60
C LEU A 9 -5.66 7.50 -0.63
N LEU A 10 -5.21 8.02 0.52
CA LEU A 10 -4.53 7.20 1.52
C LEU A 10 -5.46 6.12 2.08
N VAL A 11 -6.72 6.45 2.33
CA VAL A 11 -7.71 5.48 2.79
C VAL A 11 -7.88 4.35 1.76
N ARG A 12 -7.99 4.69 0.47
CA ARG A 12 -8.12 3.68 -0.57
C ARG A 12 -6.93 2.72 -0.59
N PHE A 13 -5.72 3.23 -0.40
CA PHE A 13 -4.52 2.38 -0.38
C PHE A 13 -4.50 1.47 0.84
N ARG A 14 -4.93 1.95 2.00
CA ARG A 14 -5.07 1.11 3.19
C ARG A 14 -6.09 0.01 2.99
N GLU A 15 -7.21 0.33 2.33
CA GLU A 15 -8.24 -0.65 2.02
C GLU A 15 -7.73 -1.70 1.03
N ARG A 16 -6.93 -1.28 0.04
CA ARG A 16 -6.31 -2.20 -0.91
C ARG A 16 -5.34 -3.15 -0.21
N ALA A 17 -4.55 -2.65 0.73
CA ALA A 17 -3.66 -3.48 1.53
C ALA A 17 -4.45 -4.52 2.32
N ALA A 18 -5.53 -4.10 2.98
CA ALA A 18 -6.38 -5.01 3.73
C ALA A 18 -7.02 -6.06 2.83
N ALA A 19 -7.42 -5.67 1.61
CA ALA A 19 -8.02 -6.59 0.66
C ALA A 19 -7.07 -7.68 0.19
N VAL A 20 -5.77 -7.35 0.07
CA VAL A 20 -4.77 -8.36 -0.28
C VAL A 20 -4.76 -9.50 0.73
N ARG A 21 -4.86 -9.19 2.01
CA ARG A 21 -4.86 -10.20 3.07
C ARG A 21 -6.09 -11.09 3.06
N LYS A 22 -7.13 -10.67 2.39
CA LYS A 22 -8.39 -11.44 2.27
C LYS A 22 -8.46 -12.23 0.97
N ARG A 23 -7.46 -12.16 0.11
CA ARG A 23 -7.45 -12.92 -1.14
C ARG A 23 -7.45 -14.42 -0.85
N PRO A 24 -8.35 -15.19 -1.47
CA PRO A 24 -8.30 -16.65 -1.33
C PRO A 24 -7.08 -17.19 -2.04
N LEU A 25 -6.46 -18.23 -1.46
CA LEU A 25 -5.40 -18.95 -2.16
C LEU A 25 -6.00 -19.72 -3.33
N PRO A 26 -5.45 -19.57 -4.54
CA PRO A 26 -5.95 -20.36 -5.66
C PRO A 26 -5.59 -21.85 -5.48
N PRO A 27 -6.31 -22.76 -6.15
CA PRO A 27 -6.03 -24.18 -6.03
C PRO A 27 -4.82 -24.58 -6.89
N VAL A 28 -3.67 -23.98 -6.59
CA VAL A 28 -2.40 -24.23 -7.27
C VAL A 28 -1.38 -24.70 -6.25
N ALA A 29 -0.34 -25.37 -6.73
CA ALA A 29 0.71 -25.92 -5.87
C ALA A 29 2.09 -25.57 -6.45
N GLY A 30 3.13 -25.85 -5.68
CA GLY A 30 4.51 -25.68 -6.14
C GLY A 30 4.87 -24.24 -6.41
N GLU A 31 5.49 -24.01 -7.56
CA GLU A 31 5.98 -22.68 -7.93
C GLU A 31 4.87 -21.67 -8.14
N GLU A 32 3.73 -22.10 -8.68
CA GLU A 32 2.59 -21.19 -8.88
C GLU A 32 2.05 -20.67 -7.54
N ARG A 33 1.98 -21.55 -6.54
CA ARG A 33 1.56 -21.15 -5.21
C ARG A 33 2.55 -20.18 -4.59
N ARG A 34 3.83 -20.46 -4.75
CA ARG A 34 4.89 -19.59 -4.21
C ARG A 34 4.86 -18.22 -4.85
N ALA A 35 4.71 -18.20 -6.19
CA ALA A 35 4.61 -16.93 -6.94
C ALA A 35 3.40 -16.12 -6.50
N PHE A 36 2.26 -16.76 -6.26
CA PHE A 36 1.06 -16.09 -5.78
C PHE A 36 1.30 -15.44 -4.42
N ILE A 37 1.93 -16.19 -3.49
CA ILE A 37 2.20 -15.69 -2.15
C ILE A 37 3.18 -14.52 -2.19
N GLU A 38 4.24 -14.62 -3.00
CA GLU A 38 5.19 -13.52 -3.16
C GLU A 38 4.51 -12.27 -3.71
N GLN A 39 3.68 -12.42 -4.73
CA GLN A 39 2.97 -11.30 -5.33
C GLN A 39 2.03 -10.65 -4.31
N ALA A 40 1.31 -11.46 -3.53
CA ALA A 40 0.42 -10.94 -2.50
C ALA A 40 1.20 -10.17 -1.43
N ASN A 41 2.35 -10.68 -1.01
CA ASN A 41 3.18 -9.98 -0.03
C ASN A 41 3.70 -8.65 -0.57
N GLN A 42 4.14 -8.62 -1.83
CA GLN A 42 4.60 -7.38 -2.46
C GLN A 42 3.47 -6.37 -2.58
N ASP A 43 2.29 -6.82 -3.04
CA ASP A 43 1.12 -5.95 -3.15
C ASP A 43 0.74 -5.36 -1.81
N PHE A 44 0.72 -6.19 -0.76
CA PHE A 44 0.39 -5.71 0.57
C PHE A 44 1.38 -4.64 1.02
N MET A 45 2.67 -4.89 0.88
CA MET A 45 3.69 -3.94 1.31
C MET A 45 3.60 -2.63 0.54
N ASP A 46 3.41 -2.72 -0.77
CA ASP A 46 3.32 -1.53 -1.63
C ASP A 46 2.11 -0.68 -1.24
N PHE A 47 0.95 -1.30 -1.11
CA PHE A 47 -0.26 -0.56 -0.75
C PHE A 47 -0.19 0.00 0.66
N ALA A 48 0.31 -0.77 1.61
CA ALA A 48 0.43 -0.32 3.01
C ALA A 48 1.42 0.83 3.12
N MET A 49 2.53 0.78 2.38
CA MET A 49 3.54 1.82 2.39
C MET A 49 2.95 3.16 1.95
N VAL A 50 2.20 3.16 0.85
CA VAL A 50 1.53 4.37 0.38
C VAL A 50 0.45 4.81 1.36
N GLY A 51 -0.32 3.86 1.89
CA GLY A 51 -1.38 4.17 2.86
C GLY A 51 -0.87 4.80 4.14
N ASP A 52 0.37 4.51 4.53
CA ASP A 52 1.00 5.07 5.73
C ASP A 52 1.79 6.36 5.46
N ALA A 53 1.84 6.81 4.22
CA ALA A 53 2.60 8.00 3.85
C ALA A 53 2.01 9.26 4.47
N GLN A 54 2.86 10.24 4.71
CA GLN A 54 2.44 11.61 4.92
C GLN A 54 2.32 12.25 3.54
N ALA A 55 1.13 12.68 3.19
CA ALA A 55 0.86 13.19 1.86
C ALA A 55 0.44 14.65 1.92
N THR A 56 1.00 15.45 1.02
CA THR A 56 0.63 16.85 0.86
C THR A 56 0.43 17.15 -0.60
N LEU A 57 -0.41 18.13 -0.88
CA LEU A 57 -0.62 18.63 -2.23
C LEU A 57 -0.12 20.08 -2.25
N GLU A 58 0.96 20.32 -2.99
CA GLU A 58 1.64 21.61 -3.02
C GLU A 58 1.68 22.10 -4.47
N ASP A 59 0.96 23.17 -4.76
CA ASP A 59 0.93 23.78 -6.08
C ASP A 59 0.63 22.76 -7.19
N GLY A 60 -0.33 21.86 -6.95
CA GLY A 60 -0.69 20.82 -7.90
C GLY A 60 0.23 19.62 -7.92
N VAL A 61 1.22 19.57 -7.03
CA VAL A 61 2.16 18.46 -6.94
C VAL A 61 1.85 17.63 -5.71
N LEU A 62 1.57 16.34 -5.91
CA LEU A 62 1.37 15.41 -4.81
C LEU A 62 2.73 14.95 -4.28
N VAL A 63 2.97 15.21 -3.00
CA VAL A 63 4.20 14.80 -2.33
C VAL A 63 3.88 13.73 -1.31
N LEU A 64 4.55 12.58 -1.42
CA LEU A 64 4.42 11.49 -0.45
C LEU A 64 5.73 11.35 0.31
N ARG A 65 5.65 11.35 1.64
CA ARG A 65 6.81 11.11 2.50
C ARG A 65 6.58 9.80 3.23
N ILE A 66 7.49 8.87 3.02
CA ILE A 66 7.38 7.52 3.57
C ILE A 66 8.64 7.26 4.40
N ASP A 67 8.44 7.13 5.72
CA ASP A 67 9.54 6.87 6.64
C ASP A 67 9.75 5.36 6.74
N LEU A 68 10.85 4.87 6.24
CA LEU A 68 11.18 3.45 6.20
C LEU A 68 12.00 3.00 7.41
N ARG A 69 12.27 3.89 8.35
CA ARG A 69 12.99 3.52 9.56
C ARG A 69 12.10 2.65 10.47
N PRO A 70 12.68 1.80 11.31
CA PRO A 70 11.89 1.08 12.31
C PRO A 70 11.10 2.05 13.20
N ALA A 71 9.97 1.59 13.73
CA ALA A 71 9.06 2.45 14.49
C ALA A 71 9.73 3.14 15.68
N ASP A 72 10.70 2.46 16.33
CA ASP A 72 11.43 3.01 17.48
C ASP A 72 12.42 4.11 17.10
N GLN A 73 12.70 4.28 15.81
CA GLN A 73 13.61 5.33 15.31
C GLN A 73 12.87 6.49 14.64
N ARG A 74 11.56 6.41 14.60
CA ARG A 74 10.73 7.48 14.04
C ARG A 74 10.51 8.54 15.11
N GLY A 75 10.81 9.77 14.74
CA GLY A 75 10.70 10.90 15.66
C GLY A 75 9.31 11.38 15.96
#